data_46d9e374383b6f5eebea62daf729fa71
#
_entry.id   46d9e374383b6f5eebea62daf729fa71
#
_cell.length_a   1.000
_cell.length_b   1.000
_cell.length_c   1.000
_cell.angle_alpha   90.00
_cell.angle_beta   90.00
_cell.angle_gamma   90.00
#
_symmetry.space_group_name_H-M   'P 1'
#
loop_
_entity.id
_entity.type
_entity.pdbx_description
1 polymer ?
#
loop_
_entity_poly.entity_id
_entity_poly.type
_entity_poly.pdbx_seq_one_letter_code
_entity_poly.pdbx_strand_id
1 'polypeptide(L)'
;VALFMIFSLANFTVGIRILAPHASLRGILKGPMLWAMIGGVLMSLCGLSLPEWLATSGKMLGETAIPLGLFTLGVGFAGFRVERWSIGIVGAFLCPISGLLIAWPLVKLLPLSAPLQGLLLLYAALPPAVMNYILAEQYKQDPGLVSAIIVGGTIASLIFVPFALYLAL
;
A
#
# COMPACT_ATOMS: atom_id res chain seq x y z
N VAL A 1 12.39 3.12 -4.50
CA VAL A 1 11.96 1.90 -5.19
C VAL A 1 12.06 0.70 -4.24
N ALA A 2 13.22 0.42 -3.60
CA ALA A 2 13.42 -0.76 -2.74
C ALA A 2 12.41 -0.86 -1.58
N LEU A 3 12.17 0.22 -0.84
CA LEU A 3 11.17 0.27 0.23
C LEU A 3 9.76 -0.08 -0.28
N PHE A 4 9.35 0.49 -1.41
CA PHE A 4 8.07 0.17 -2.04
C PHE A 4 7.96 -1.31 -2.41
N MET A 5 9.02 -1.91 -2.94
CA MET A 5 9.07 -3.33 -3.28
C MET A 5 8.93 -4.22 -2.03
N ILE A 6 9.66 -3.92 -0.95
CA ILE A 6 9.58 -4.65 0.31
C ILE A 6 8.17 -4.57 0.89
N PHE A 7 7.58 -3.38 0.95
CA PHE A 7 6.22 -3.17 1.43
C PHE A 7 5.19 -3.92 0.58
N SER A 8 5.31 -3.85 -0.74
CA SER A 8 4.41 -4.56 -1.65
C SER A 8 4.54 -6.08 -1.47
N LEU A 9 5.75 -6.59 -1.40
CA LEU A 9 6.00 -8.02 -1.18
C LEU A 9 5.39 -8.49 0.15
N ALA A 10 5.61 -7.73 1.23
CA ALA A 10 5.03 -8.03 2.54
C ALA A 10 3.48 -7.98 2.50
N ASN A 11 2.91 -7.00 1.84
CA ASN A 11 1.45 -6.87 1.72
C ASN A 11 0.85 -8.05 0.93
N PHE A 12 1.44 -8.42 -0.20
CA PHE A 12 0.93 -9.52 -1.04
C PHE A 12 1.27 -10.93 -0.53
N THR A 13 2.15 -11.06 0.44
CA THR A 13 2.45 -12.37 1.07
C THR A 13 1.84 -12.47 2.46
N VAL A 14 2.34 -11.67 3.40
CA VAL A 14 1.91 -11.70 4.80
C VAL A 14 0.51 -11.08 4.94
N GLY A 15 0.25 -9.95 4.27
CA GLY A 15 -1.05 -9.26 4.32
C GLY A 15 -2.20 -10.15 3.83
N ILE A 16 -2.04 -10.83 2.69
CA ILE A 16 -3.04 -11.78 2.19
C ILE A 16 -3.22 -12.95 3.16
N ARG A 17 -2.14 -13.44 3.77
CA ARG A 17 -2.20 -14.54 4.72
C ARG A 17 -3.00 -14.18 5.98
N ILE A 18 -2.88 -12.94 6.45
CA ILE A 18 -3.65 -12.42 7.58
C ILE A 18 -5.10 -12.20 7.18
N LEU A 19 -5.34 -11.62 6.02
CA LEU A 19 -6.68 -11.29 5.50
C LEU A 19 -7.50 -12.55 5.21
N ALA A 20 -6.87 -13.58 4.66
CA ALA A 20 -7.50 -14.83 4.27
C ALA A 20 -6.64 -16.03 4.69
N PRO A 21 -6.71 -16.47 5.98
CA PRO A 21 -5.91 -17.58 6.50
C PRO A 21 -6.11 -18.89 5.73
N HIS A 22 -7.28 -19.05 5.11
CA HIS A 22 -7.64 -20.22 4.30
C HIS A 22 -7.23 -20.10 2.83
N ALA A 23 -6.67 -18.94 2.41
CA ALA A 23 -6.19 -18.79 1.05
C ALA A 23 -5.02 -19.75 0.79
N SER A 24 -5.16 -20.56 -0.26
CA SER A 24 -4.12 -21.49 -0.65
C SER A 24 -2.85 -20.71 -1.05
N LEU A 25 -1.69 -21.15 -0.54
CA LEU A 25 -0.39 -20.62 -0.98
C LEU A 25 -0.23 -20.67 -2.51
N ARG A 26 -0.81 -21.70 -3.14
CA ARG A 26 -0.82 -21.82 -4.60
C ARG A 26 -1.64 -20.70 -5.26
N GLY A 27 -2.69 -20.20 -4.61
CA GLY A 27 -3.49 -19.05 -5.09
C GLY A 27 -2.69 -17.74 -5.04
N ILE A 28 -1.95 -17.53 -3.97
CA ILE A 28 -1.07 -16.36 -3.79
C ILE A 28 0.06 -16.40 -4.83
N LEU A 29 0.69 -17.56 -5.00
CA LEU A 29 1.77 -17.75 -5.98
C LEU A 29 1.31 -17.66 -7.44
N LYS A 30 0.03 -17.85 -7.73
CA LYS A 30 -0.55 -17.62 -9.06
C LYS A 30 -0.83 -16.15 -9.38
N GLY A 31 -0.71 -15.25 -8.39
CA GLY A 31 -0.94 -13.82 -8.59
C GLY A 31 0.07 -13.22 -9.59
N PRO A 32 -0.38 -12.59 -10.68
CA PRO A 32 0.51 -12.03 -11.69
C PRO A 32 1.43 -10.95 -11.14
N MET A 33 1.02 -10.28 -10.06
CA MET A 33 1.78 -9.21 -9.42
C MET A 33 3.07 -9.71 -8.78
N LEU A 34 3.05 -10.88 -8.13
CA LEU A 34 4.23 -11.51 -7.53
C LEU A 34 5.28 -11.83 -8.62
N TRP A 35 4.85 -12.40 -9.73
CA TRP A 35 5.72 -12.72 -10.84
C TRP A 35 6.30 -11.50 -11.54
N ALA A 36 5.49 -10.44 -11.69
CA ALA A 36 5.96 -9.17 -12.22
C ALA A 36 7.03 -8.52 -11.32
N MET A 37 6.84 -8.59 -9.99
CA MET A 37 7.84 -8.09 -9.04
C MET A 37 9.14 -8.91 -9.07
N ILE A 38 9.05 -10.25 -9.04
CA ILE A 38 10.22 -11.14 -9.12
C ILE A 38 10.96 -10.89 -10.44
N GLY A 39 10.22 -10.84 -11.56
CA GLY A 39 10.79 -10.55 -12.88
C GLY A 39 11.51 -9.21 -12.93
N GLY A 40 10.91 -8.15 -12.39
CA GLY A 40 11.52 -6.83 -12.33
C GLY A 40 12.81 -6.79 -11.49
N VAL A 41 12.81 -7.47 -10.35
CA VAL A 41 14.01 -7.59 -9.49
C VAL A 41 15.12 -8.38 -10.22
N LEU A 42 14.79 -9.52 -10.80
CA LEU A 42 15.76 -10.33 -11.55
C LEU A 42 16.36 -9.56 -12.72
N MET A 43 15.55 -8.85 -13.50
CA MET A 43 16.03 -8.02 -14.60
C MET A 43 16.99 -6.93 -14.10
N SER A 44 16.64 -6.27 -13.00
CA SER A 44 17.47 -5.24 -12.38
C SER A 44 18.81 -5.80 -11.89
N LEU A 45 18.80 -6.99 -11.25
CA LEU A 45 20.02 -7.64 -10.77
C LEU A 45 20.91 -8.14 -11.90
N CYS A 46 20.30 -8.58 -13.01
CA CYS A 46 21.04 -9.03 -14.21
C CYS A 46 21.49 -7.88 -15.10
N GLY A 47 21.16 -6.63 -14.76
CA GLY A 47 21.50 -5.48 -15.60
C GLY A 47 20.79 -5.48 -16.96
N LEU A 48 19.71 -6.25 -17.11
CA LEU A 48 18.94 -6.33 -18.35
C LEU A 48 18.04 -5.10 -18.50
N SER A 49 18.17 -4.40 -19.61
CA SER A 49 17.26 -3.32 -19.99
C SER A 49 16.19 -3.85 -20.97
N LEU A 50 14.93 -3.43 -20.72
CA LEU A 50 13.86 -3.70 -21.67
C LEU A 50 14.06 -2.89 -22.96
N PRO A 51 13.70 -3.45 -24.14
CA PRO A 51 13.59 -2.65 -25.36
C PRO A 51 12.66 -1.44 -25.12
N GLU A 52 12.99 -0.30 -25.70
CA GLU A 52 12.32 0.98 -25.44
C GLU A 52 10.79 0.93 -25.67
N TRP A 53 10.36 0.25 -26.72
CA TRP A 53 8.93 0.07 -27.01
C TRP A 53 8.20 -0.73 -25.91
N LEU A 54 8.85 -1.74 -25.32
CA LEU A 54 8.26 -2.56 -24.25
C LEU A 54 8.26 -1.80 -22.92
N ALA A 55 9.33 -1.08 -22.63
CA ALA A 55 9.45 -0.24 -21.44
C ALA A 55 8.39 0.88 -21.46
N THR A 56 8.20 1.54 -22.60
CA THR A 56 7.20 2.60 -22.77
C THR A 56 5.79 2.06 -22.65
N SER A 57 5.48 0.95 -23.30
CA SER A 57 4.15 0.31 -23.19
C SER A 57 3.84 -0.13 -21.76
N GLY A 58 4.81 -0.73 -21.08
CA GLY A 58 4.67 -1.13 -19.69
C GLY A 58 4.47 0.06 -18.75
N LYS A 59 5.18 1.16 -18.99
CA LYS A 59 5.02 2.41 -18.24
C LYS A 59 3.61 2.99 -18.42
N MET A 60 3.11 3.10 -19.64
CA MET A 60 1.77 3.62 -19.93
C MET A 60 0.67 2.78 -19.26
N LEU A 61 0.80 1.45 -19.30
CA LEU A 61 -0.12 0.55 -18.59
C LEU A 61 -0.02 0.71 -17.07
N GLY A 62 1.18 0.87 -16.53
CA GLY A 62 1.41 1.09 -15.11
C GLY A 62 0.82 2.42 -14.61
N GLU A 63 0.93 3.48 -15.40
CA GLU A 63 0.37 4.80 -15.08
C GLU A 63 -1.16 4.80 -15.05
N THR A 64 -1.83 3.94 -15.83
CA THR A 64 -3.28 3.77 -15.79
C THR A 64 -3.78 3.01 -14.55
N ALA A 65 -2.93 2.27 -13.87
CA ALA A 65 -3.33 1.48 -12.71
C ALA A 65 -3.83 2.34 -11.53
N ILE A 66 -3.22 3.51 -11.30
CA ILE A 66 -3.60 4.43 -10.22
C ILE A 66 -4.98 5.04 -10.47
N PRO A 67 -5.26 5.68 -11.62
CA PRO A 67 -6.59 6.19 -11.93
C PRO A 67 -7.69 5.12 -11.89
N LEU A 68 -7.42 3.93 -12.43
CA LEU A 68 -8.36 2.81 -12.37
C LEU A 68 -8.64 2.34 -10.94
N GLY A 69 -7.60 2.27 -10.10
CA GLY A 69 -7.74 1.94 -8.69
C GLY A 69 -8.61 2.95 -7.94
N LEU A 70 -8.39 4.24 -8.16
CA LEU A 70 -9.20 5.32 -7.58
C LEU A 70 -10.65 5.28 -8.08
N PHE A 71 -10.85 5.02 -9.37
CA PHE A 71 -12.19 4.86 -9.95
C PHE A 71 -12.92 3.66 -9.33
N THR A 72 -12.26 2.52 -9.21
CA THR A 72 -12.82 1.31 -8.59
C THR A 72 -13.18 1.57 -7.12
N LEU A 73 -12.33 2.29 -6.40
CA LEU A 73 -12.61 2.72 -5.03
C LEU A 73 -13.85 3.62 -4.98
N GLY A 74 -13.96 4.58 -5.91
CA GLY A 74 -15.13 5.47 -6.02
C GLY A 74 -16.42 4.71 -6.29
N VAL A 75 -16.40 3.71 -7.18
CA VAL A 75 -17.54 2.82 -7.43
C VAL A 75 -17.90 2.03 -6.16
N GLY A 76 -16.90 1.54 -5.43
CA GLY A 76 -17.11 0.87 -4.14
C GLY A 76 -17.82 1.77 -3.12
N PHE A 77 -17.55 3.08 -3.15
CA PHE A 77 -18.24 4.05 -2.30
C PHE A 77 -19.70 4.26 -2.65
N ALA A 78 -20.11 4.10 -3.89
CA ALA A 78 -21.51 4.27 -4.30
C ALA A 78 -22.47 3.29 -3.59
N GLY A 79 -21.95 2.12 -3.15
CA GLY A 79 -22.69 1.14 -2.35
C GLY A 79 -22.55 1.29 -0.83
N PHE A 80 -21.89 2.35 -0.36
CA PHE A 80 -21.48 2.48 1.02
C PHE A 80 -22.65 2.83 1.95
N ARG A 81 -22.98 1.97 2.90
CA ARG A 81 -23.91 2.28 3.99
C ARG A 81 -23.17 2.99 5.11
N VAL A 82 -23.67 4.16 5.49
CA VAL A 82 -23.11 5.10 6.50
C VAL A 82 -22.96 4.49 7.91
N GLU A 83 -23.48 3.29 8.11
CA GLU A 83 -23.58 2.63 9.44
C GLU A 83 -22.23 2.28 10.09
N ARG A 84 -21.11 2.37 9.39
CA ARG A 84 -19.78 1.95 9.90
C ARG A 84 -18.71 3.03 9.92
N TRP A 85 -19.10 4.30 9.88
CA TRP A 85 -18.15 5.41 9.94
C TRP A 85 -17.27 5.42 11.19
N SER A 86 -17.80 4.96 12.31
CA SER A 86 -17.03 4.88 13.57
C SER A 86 -15.78 4.01 13.43
N ILE A 87 -15.88 2.86 12.76
CA ILE A 87 -14.74 1.96 12.56
C ILE A 87 -13.78 2.56 11.53
N GLY A 88 -14.31 3.21 10.49
CA GLY A 88 -13.51 3.95 9.51
C GLY A 88 -12.66 5.04 10.17
N ILE A 89 -13.24 5.83 11.05
CA ILE A 89 -12.55 6.88 11.79
C ILE A 89 -11.47 6.28 12.70
N VAL A 90 -11.81 5.27 13.49
CA VAL A 90 -10.82 4.59 14.35
C VAL A 90 -9.66 4.04 13.53
N GLY A 91 -9.94 3.33 12.44
CA GLY A 91 -8.90 2.80 11.56
C GLY A 91 -8.05 3.88 10.88
N ALA A 92 -8.69 5.02 10.53
CA ALA A 92 -8.02 6.16 9.93
C ALA A 92 -6.92 6.78 10.83
N PHE A 93 -7.15 6.80 12.14
CA PHE A 93 -6.17 7.28 13.11
C PHE A 93 -5.20 6.18 13.55
N LEU A 94 -5.70 4.96 13.73
CA LEU A 94 -4.88 3.85 14.21
C LEU A 94 -3.74 3.51 13.26
N CYS A 95 -3.99 3.52 11.95
CA CYS A 95 -2.98 3.20 10.94
C CYS A 95 -1.75 4.13 11.00
N PRO A 96 -1.88 5.46 10.82
CA PRO A 96 -0.72 6.35 10.83
C PRO A 96 -0.09 6.45 12.23
N ILE A 97 -0.86 6.39 13.31
CA ILE A 97 -0.33 6.40 14.67
C ILE A 97 0.54 5.16 14.93
N SER A 98 0.03 3.96 14.61
CA SER A 98 0.81 2.73 14.79
C SER A 98 2.05 2.70 13.89
N GLY A 99 1.92 3.19 12.65
CA GLY A 99 3.05 3.33 11.73
C GLY A 99 4.15 4.23 12.29
N LEU A 100 3.80 5.42 12.74
CA LEU A 100 4.74 6.38 13.32
C LEU A 100 5.34 5.89 14.63
N LEU A 101 4.57 5.22 15.49
CA LEU A 101 5.07 4.61 16.73
C LEU A 101 6.14 3.55 16.48
N ILE A 102 6.05 2.82 15.38
CA ILE A 102 7.06 1.82 14.99
C ILE A 102 8.23 2.50 14.25
N ALA A 103 7.94 3.43 13.35
CA ALA A 103 8.97 4.08 12.55
C ALA A 103 9.88 4.99 13.38
N TRP A 104 9.36 5.68 14.39
CA TRP A 104 10.13 6.58 15.23
C TRP A 104 11.32 5.92 15.95
N PRO A 105 11.16 4.80 16.69
CA PRO A 105 12.28 4.10 17.27
C PRO A 105 13.22 3.50 16.22
N LEU A 106 12.70 3.02 15.09
CA LEU A 106 13.53 2.47 14.01
C LEU A 106 14.45 3.52 13.40
N VAL A 107 13.98 4.74 13.22
CA VAL A 107 14.81 5.87 12.73
C VAL A 107 15.94 6.18 13.69
N LYS A 108 15.73 6.01 15.01
CA LYS A 108 16.77 6.26 16.01
C LYS A 108 17.73 5.10 16.23
N LEU A 109 17.27 3.87 16.04
CA LEU A 109 18.06 2.66 16.25
C LEU A 109 18.91 2.28 15.02
N LEU A 110 18.45 2.61 13.83
CA LEU A 110 19.14 2.26 12.59
C LEU A 110 20.01 3.43 12.10
N PRO A 111 21.26 3.17 11.67
CA PRO A 111 22.14 4.19 11.11
C PRO A 111 21.69 4.55 9.67
N LEU A 112 20.53 5.19 9.57
CA LEU A 112 19.95 5.60 8.28
C LEU A 112 20.43 7.01 7.93
N SER A 113 20.67 7.27 6.65
CA SER A 113 20.90 8.63 6.16
C SER A 113 19.64 9.50 6.35
N ALA A 114 19.81 10.81 6.56
CA ALA A 114 18.71 11.73 6.80
C ALA A 114 17.56 11.62 5.76
N PRO A 115 17.84 11.51 4.44
CA PRO A 115 16.78 11.30 3.47
C PRO A 115 16.00 10.00 3.65
N LEU A 116 16.66 8.91 4.10
CA LEU A 116 16.00 7.64 4.34
C LEU A 116 15.15 7.67 5.62
N GLN A 117 15.59 8.39 6.65
CA GLN A 117 14.81 8.62 7.86
C GLN A 117 13.50 9.34 7.55
N GLY A 118 13.59 10.46 6.81
CA GLY A 118 12.41 11.22 6.37
C GLY A 118 11.47 10.37 5.50
N LEU A 119 12.02 9.59 4.57
CA LEU A 119 11.24 8.70 3.73
C LEU A 119 10.50 7.63 4.55
N LEU A 120 11.16 7.04 5.56
CA LEU A 120 10.54 6.03 6.43
C LEU A 120 9.38 6.61 7.24
N LEU A 121 9.56 7.80 7.82
CA LEU A 121 8.50 8.50 8.56
C LEU A 121 7.32 8.86 7.66
N LEU A 122 7.59 9.34 6.45
CA LEU A 122 6.54 9.62 5.47
C LEU A 122 5.74 8.36 5.11
N TYR A 123 6.44 7.26 4.80
CA TYR A 123 5.75 5.99 4.49
C TYR A 123 4.90 5.49 5.66
N ALA A 124 5.38 5.67 6.89
CA ALA A 124 4.67 5.26 8.10
C ALA A 124 3.40 6.10 8.36
N ALA A 125 3.37 7.34 7.89
CA ALA A 125 2.22 8.24 8.03
C ALA A 125 1.18 8.12 6.90
N LEU A 126 1.49 7.35 5.84
CA LEU A 126 0.56 7.17 4.72
C LEU A 126 -0.70 6.39 5.13
N PRO A 127 -1.86 6.74 4.54
CA PRO A 127 -3.09 5.99 4.73
C PRO A 127 -2.99 4.59 4.10
N PRO A 128 -3.90 3.67 4.47
CA PRO A 128 -3.96 2.35 3.84
C PRO A 128 -4.12 2.44 2.32
N ALA A 129 -3.41 1.58 1.62
CA ALA A 129 -3.43 1.57 0.17
C ALA A 129 -4.80 1.17 -0.40
N VAL A 130 -5.21 1.80 -1.50
CA VAL A 130 -6.43 1.46 -2.26
C VAL A 130 -6.45 -0.02 -2.67
N MET A 131 -5.28 -0.62 -2.88
CA MET A 131 -5.14 -2.02 -3.21
C MET A 131 -5.75 -2.96 -2.14
N ASN A 132 -5.79 -2.54 -0.88
CA ASN A 132 -6.40 -3.32 0.19
C ASN A 132 -7.92 -3.49 -0.02
N TYR A 133 -8.61 -2.49 -0.63
CA TYR A 133 -10.01 -2.62 -1.04
C TYR A 133 -10.18 -3.73 -2.09
N ILE A 134 -9.34 -3.71 -3.12
CA ILE A 134 -9.39 -4.72 -4.20
C ILE A 134 -9.14 -6.13 -3.64
N LEU A 135 -8.19 -6.26 -2.73
CA LEU A 135 -7.91 -7.53 -2.05
C LEU A 135 -9.10 -7.97 -1.18
N ALA A 136 -9.71 -7.06 -0.43
CA ALA A 136 -10.88 -7.38 0.40
C ALA A 136 -12.05 -7.88 -0.45
N GLU A 137 -12.28 -7.27 -1.60
CA GLU A 137 -13.30 -7.70 -2.55
C GLU A 137 -12.97 -9.07 -3.15
N GLN A 138 -11.74 -9.26 -3.62
CA GLN A 138 -11.26 -10.52 -4.20
C GLN A 138 -11.36 -11.70 -3.22
N TYR A 139 -11.04 -11.48 -1.95
CA TYR A 139 -11.09 -12.51 -0.91
C TYR A 139 -12.41 -12.54 -0.12
N LYS A 140 -13.45 -11.82 -0.61
CA LYS A 140 -14.80 -11.77 0.00
C LYS A 140 -14.77 -11.38 1.47
N GLN A 141 -13.87 -10.51 1.85
CA GLN A 141 -13.85 -9.85 3.17
C GLN A 141 -14.84 -8.67 3.14
N ASP A 142 -14.90 -7.87 4.18
CA ASP A 142 -15.81 -6.72 4.22
C ASP A 142 -15.20 -5.50 3.46
N PRO A 143 -15.43 -5.36 2.15
CA PRO A 143 -14.85 -4.26 1.36
C PRO A 143 -15.42 -2.91 1.79
N GLY A 144 -16.65 -2.89 2.32
CA GLY A 144 -17.28 -1.68 2.85
C GLY A 144 -16.51 -1.12 4.05
N LEU A 145 -16.07 -1.98 4.95
CA LEU A 145 -15.24 -1.60 6.10
C LEU A 145 -13.88 -1.09 5.67
N VAL A 146 -13.23 -1.80 4.74
CA VAL A 146 -11.90 -1.43 4.24
C VAL A 146 -11.94 -0.09 3.51
N SER A 147 -12.98 0.16 2.72
CA SER A 147 -13.16 1.45 2.03
C SER A 147 -13.37 2.60 3.02
N ALA A 148 -14.13 2.40 4.13
CA ALA A 148 -14.29 3.40 5.17
C ALA A 148 -12.95 3.80 5.81
N ILE A 149 -12.10 2.80 6.10
CA ILE A 149 -10.77 3.02 6.67
C ILE A 149 -9.87 3.78 5.68
N ILE A 150 -9.93 3.44 4.39
CA ILE A 150 -9.13 4.10 3.35
C ILE A 150 -9.54 5.58 3.22
N VAL A 151 -10.83 5.88 3.15
CA VAL A 151 -11.30 7.28 3.04
C VAL A 151 -10.98 8.07 4.29
N GLY A 152 -11.32 7.53 5.45
CA GLY A 152 -10.99 8.17 6.72
C GLY A 152 -9.49 8.41 6.82
N GLY A 153 -8.65 7.41 6.46
CA GLY A 153 -7.20 7.52 6.42
C GLY A 153 -6.71 8.57 5.43
N THR A 154 -7.33 8.68 4.25
CA THR A 154 -6.98 9.71 3.26
C THR A 154 -7.29 11.11 3.80
N ILE A 155 -8.41 11.30 4.47
CA ILE A 155 -8.74 12.58 5.12
C ILE A 155 -7.76 12.86 6.27
N ALA A 156 -7.46 11.86 7.10
CA ALA A 156 -6.52 12.00 8.21
C ALA A 156 -5.08 12.27 7.73
N SER A 157 -4.72 11.82 6.53
CA SER A 157 -3.39 12.07 5.94
C SER A 157 -3.09 13.57 5.74
N LEU A 158 -4.13 14.42 5.62
CA LEU A 158 -3.95 15.88 5.57
C LEU A 158 -3.31 16.43 6.85
N ILE A 159 -3.41 15.71 7.95
CA ILE A 159 -2.79 16.07 9.24
C ILE A 159 -1.49 15.29 9.43
N PHE A 160 -1.53 13.97 9.24
CA PHE A 160 -0.41 13.10 9.56
C PHE A 160 0.77 13.23 8.60
N VAL A 161 0.55 13.50 7.31
CA VAL A 161 1.64 13.66 6.35
C VAL A 161 2.44 14.96 6.61
N PRO A 162 1.81 16.14 6.79
CA PRO A 162 2.55 17.34 7.19
C PRO A 162 3.27 17.18 8.54
N PHE A 163 2.64 16.49 9.50
CA PHE A 163 3.28 16.20 10.78
C PHE A 163 4.52 15.31 10.64
N ALA A 164 4.44 14.26 9.83
CA ALA A 164 5.59 13.40 9.53
C ALA A 164 6.71 14.15 8.80
N LEU A 165 6.36 15.05 7.88
CA LEU A 165 7.32 15.95 7.24
C LEU A 165 8.02 16.86 8.24
N TYR A 166 7.29 17.43 9.18
CA TYR A 166 7.86 18.26 10.25
C TYR A 166 8.83 17.47 11.13
N LEU A 167 8.54 16.19 11.39
CA LEU A 167 9.43 15.31 12.14
C LEU A 167 10.67 14.86 11.34
N ALA A 168 10.59 14.92 10.02
CA ALA A 168 11.64 14.51 9.09
C ALA A 168 12.64 15.62 8.76
N LEU A 169 12.28 16.89 8.99
CA LEU A 169 13.10 18.08 8.79
C LEU A 169 13.90 18.41 10.04
#